data_e4cd1be943b208503b612e7da49c388e
#
_entry.id   e4cd1be943b208503b612e7da49c388e
#
_cell.length_a   1.000
_cell.length_b   1.000
_cell.length_c   1.000
_cell.angle_alpha   90.00
_cell.angle_beta   90.00
_cell.angle_gamma   90.00
#
_symmetry.space_group_name_H-M   'P 1'
#
loop_
_entity.id
_entity.type
_entity.pdbx_description
1 polymer ?
#
loop_
_entity_poly.entity_id
_entity_poly.type
_entity_poly.pdbx_seq_one_letter_code
_entity_poly.pdbx_strand_id
1 'polypeptide(L)'
;MQASPTGIPIQERVFISLDLEMTGLDPDRDSIIEVGAVKFSQGRVLETLQTFVNPNREIPEFIQRLTNISQGQVKNAPQFSSISDELSNFVGNDPIIGHNIQFDLRFLDSHGLSLLNTKYDTWDLASIFLPDIPEYSLAYLTKYLEVGHISPHRALDDADATREVFLSLVKRASDIDPGLLAYIIGIANKSQWQLATLLSSLPNAGTQDQPVSTFGLNGLDIDYLSTRIGRPERRKMDVALTHFDTNKIATLLDNGGPLQGVFSDFEYRPEQ
;
A
#
# COMPACT_ATOMS: atom_id res chain seq x y z
N MET A 1 -7.36 0.36 27.51
CA MET A 1 -7.12 1.71 26.98
C MET A 1 -5.61 1.94 27.04
N GLN A 2 -4.88 1.64 26.00
CA GLN A 2 -3.46 1.98 25.90
C GLN A 2 -3.38 3.33 25.20
N ALA A 3 -2.68 4.26 25.81
CA ALA A 3 -2.45 5.60 25.26
C ALA A 3 -1.72 5.44 23.93
N SER A 4 -2.30 5.95 22.84
CA SER A 4 -1.57 6.18 21.58
C SER A 4 -0.32 7.00 21.89
N PRO A 5 0.85 6.71 21.33
CA PRO A 5 2.06 7.49 21.54
C PRO A 5 1.97 8.82 20.77
N THR A 6 1.07 9.69 21.21
CA THR A 6 0.95 11.06 20.74
C THR A 6 2.01 11.89 21.44
N GLY A 7 3.17 12.02 20.79
CA GLY A 7 4.24 12.86 21.32
C GLY A 7 5.65 12.60 20.79
N ILE A 8 5.91 11.42 20.22
CA ILE A 8 7.24 11.14 19.65
C ILE A 8 7.29 11.70 18.22
N PRO A 9 8.23 12.59 17.90
CA PRO A 9 8.43 13.06 16.53
C PRO A 9 8.63 11.89 15.58
N ILE A 10 8.12 11.99 14.36
CA ILE A 10 8.22 10.91 13.36
C ILE A 10 9.67 10.43 13.17
N GLN A 11 10.63 11.34 13.28
CA GLN A 11 12.05 11.05 13.15
C GLN A 11 12.56 10.09 14.23
N GLU A 12 11.94 10.08 15.42
CA GLU A 12 12.39 9.27 16.56
C GLU A 12 11.58 7.97 16.72
N ARG A 13 10.52 7.79 15.92
CA ARG A 13 9.71 6.58 15.97
C ARG A 13 10.43 5.40 15.36
N VAL A 14 10.18 4.24 15.93
CA VAL A 14 10.51 2.96 15.31
C VAL A 14 9.36 2.56 14.39
N PHE A 15 9.70 2.00 13.24
CA PHE A 15 8.76 1.47 12.25
C PHE A 15 9.22 0.08 11.80
N ILE A 16 8.27 -0.72 11.37
CA ILE A 16 8.51 -2.03 10.76
C ILE A 16 8.03 -1.98 9.31
N SER A 17 8.93 -2.11 8.36
CA SER A 17 8.54 -2.40 6.98
C SER A 17 8.42 -3.90 6.80
N LEU A 18 7.30 -4.37 6.25
CA LEU A 18 6.95 -5.78 6.13
C LEU A 18 6.52 -6.11 4.70
N ASP A 19 6.97 -7.25 4.22
CA ASP A 19 6.57 -7.83 2.95
C ASP A 19 6.58 -9.36 3.03
N LEU A 20 5.73 -10.03 2.25
CA LEU A 20 5.60 -11.48 2.19
C LEU A 20 5.68 -11.97 0.74
N GLU A 21 6.28 -13.16 0.55
CA GLU A 21 6.10 -13.89 -0.69
C GLU A 21 5.18 -15.08 -0.45
N MET A 22 4.30 -15.38 -1.42
CA MET A 22 3.24 -16.36 -1.29
C MET A 22 3.16 -17.28 -2.51
N THR A 23 2.47 -18.42 -2.37
CA THR A 23 2.24 -19.37 -3.48
C THR A 23 1.19 -18.88 -4.48
N GLY A 24 0.45 -17.82 -4.17
CA GLY A 24 -0.60 -17.23 -4.98
C GLY A 24 -1.28 -16.06 -4.28
N LEU A 25 -2.48 -15.68 -4.71
CA LEU A 25 -3.14 -14.45 -4.27
C LEU A 25 -4.35 -14.66 -3.34
N ASP A 26 -4.72 -15.90 -3.06
CA ASP A 26 -5.89 -16.24 -2.25
C ASP A 26 -5.45 -16.63 -0.83
N PRO A 27 -5.67 -15.78 0.21
CA PRO A 27 -5.24 -16.06 1.58
C PRO A 27 -5.82 -17.35 2.18
N ASP A 28 -6.99 -17.80 1.69
CA ASP A 28 -7.64 -19.01 2.18
C ASP A 28 -7.12 -20.29 1.51
N ARG A 29 -6.43 -20.15 0.38
CA ARG A 29 -5.96 -21.26 -0.45
C ARG A 29 -4.46 -21.30 -0.61
N ASP A 30 -3.80 -20.16 -0.55
CA ASP A 30 -2.37 -20.04 -0.78
C ASP A 30 -1.59 -19.94 0.53
N SER A 31 -0.29 -20.09 0.45
CA SER A 31 0.58 -20.18 1.63
C SER A 31 1.73 -19.22 1.52
N ILE A 32 2.21 -18.73 2.66
CA ILE A 32 3.42 -17.91 2.78
C ILE A 32 4.64 -18.79 2.49
N ILE A 33 5.61 -18.26 1.72
CA ILE A 33 6.87 -18.93 1.38
C ILE A 33 8.11 -18.15 1.82
N GLU A 34 8.00 -16.84 2.02
CA GLU A 34 9.06 -16.03 2.63
C GLU A 34 8.42 -14.89 3.43
N VAL A 35 9.06 -14.52 4.54
CA VAL A 35 8.76 -13.34 5.34
C VAL A 35 9.98 -12.44 5.33
N GLY A 36 9.79 -11.16 5.03
CA GLY A 36 10.80 -10.11 5.11
C GLY A 36 10.32 -8.96 5.95
N ALA A 37 11.11 -8.53 6.94
CA ALA A 37 10.77 -7.37 7.75
C ALA A 37 12.03 -6.57 8.11
N VAL A 38 11.91 -5.25 8.09
CA VAL A 38 12.97 -4.30 8.42
C VAL A 38 12.48 -3.38 9.53
N LYS A 39 13.12 -3.46 10.69
CA LYS A 39 12.92 -2.51 11.80
C LYS A 39 13.86 -1.32 11.61
N PHE A 40 13.32 -0.11 11.64
CA PHE A 40 14.12 1.08 11.42
C PHE A 40 13.63 2.29 12.23
N SER A 41 14.55 3.23 12.46
CA SER A 41 14.27 4.53 13.05
C SER A 41 15.23 5.56 12.48
N GLN A 42 14.80 6.81 12.31
CA GLN A 42 15.63 7.88 11.74
C GLN A 42 16.26 7.53 10.39
N GLY A 43 15.58 6.74 9.58
CA GLY A 43 16.09 6.24 8.31
C GLY A 43 17.15 5.13 8.42
N ARG A 44 17.57 4.76 9.63
CA ARG A 44 18.59 3.72 9.87
C ARG A 44 17.92 2.40 10.17
N VAL A 45 18.39 1.35 9.50
CA VAL A 45 18.01 -0.04 9.82
C VAL A 45 18.58 -0.40 11.20
N LEU A 46 17.72 -0.88 12.09
CA LEU A 46 18.07 -1.34 13.42
C LEU A 46 18.21 -2.87 13.46
N GLU A 47 17.29 -3.55 12.81
CA GLU A 47 17.21 -5.01 12.80
C GLU A 47 16.48 -5.48 11.54
N THR A 48 16.77 -6.68 11.09
CA THR A 48 16.08 -7.32 9.96
C THR A 48 15.66 -8.73 10.33
N LEU A 49 14.51 -9.17 9.80
CA LEU A 49 14.06 -10.54 9.89
C LEU A 49 13.81 -11.04 8.47
N GLN A 50 14.43 -12.17 8.13
CA GLN A 50 14.17 -12.86 6.87
C GLN A 50 14.13 -14.35 7.11
N THR A 51 13.06 -15.00 6.67
CA THR A 51 12.96 -16.44 6.77
C THR A 51 12.13 -17.02 5.64
N PHE A 52 12.61 -18.14 5.08
CA PHE A 52 11.76 -18.97 4.24
C PHE A 52 10.75 -19.71 5.11
N VAL A 53 9.60 -19.98 4.52
CA VAL A 53 8.51 -20.73 5.15
C VAL A 53 8.16 -21.92 4.30
N ASN A 54 8.02 -23.10 4.94
CA ASN A 54 7.54 -24.28 4.26
C ASN A 54 6.03 -24.20 4.09
N PRO A 55 5.53 -24.07 2.84
CA PRO A 55 4.09 -23.95 2.59
C PRO A 55 3.32 -25.27 2.75
N ASN A 56 4.00 -26.40 2.99
CA ASN A 56 3.45 -27.77 2.98
C ASN A 56 2.72 -28.15 1.66
N ARG A 57 3.08 -27.48 0.58
CA ARG A 57 2.51 -27.68 -0.77
C ARG A 57 3.54 -27.33 -1.83
N GLU A 58 3.25 -27.68 -3.07
CA GLU A 58 4.08 -27.29 -4.20
C GLU A 58 3.94 -25.80 -4.49
N ILE A 59 5.06 -25.13 -4.77
CA ILE A 59 5.08 -23.75 -5.25
C ILE A 59 4.86 -23.79 -6.76
N PRO A 60 3.83 -23.09 -7.29
CA PRO A 60 3.61 -23.02 -8.74
C PRO A 60 4.86 -22.52 -9.48
N GLU A 61 5.14 -23.11 -10.65
CA GLU A 61 6.35 -22.76 -11.40
C GLU A 61 6.48 -21.28 -11.71
N PHE A 62 5.36 -20.59 -11.98
CA PHE A 62 5.40 -19.16 -12.27
C PHE A 62 5.79 -18.33 -11.05
N ILE A 63 5.37 -18.75 -9.83
CA ILE A 63 5.81 -18.14 -8.57
C ILE A 63 7.30 -18.39 -8.34
N GLN A 64 7.78 -19.63 -8.55
CA GLN A 64 9.22 -19.90 -8.43
C GLN A 64 10.07 -19.04 -9.37
N ARG A 65 9.58 -18.80 -10.60
CA ARG A 65 10.24 -17.90 -11.56
C ARG A 65 10.17 -16.43 -11.15
N LEU A 66 9.04 -16.00 -10.60
CA LEU A 66 8.78 -14.62 -10.19
C LEU A 66 9.65 -14.25 -8.98
N THR A 67 9.60 -15.08 -7.93
CA THR A 67 10.26 -14.81 -6.64
C THR A 67 11.71 -15.31 -6.60
N ASN A 68 12.10 -16.14 -7.57
CA ASN A 68 13.34 -16.90 -7.57
C ASN A 68 13.48 -17.79 -6.32
N ILE A 69 12.34 -18.23 -5.73
CA ILE A 69 12.28 -19.16 -4.59
C ILE A 69 11.91 -20.55 -5.12
N SER A 70 12.83 -21.47 -5.02
CA SER A 70 12.61 -22.85 -5.45
C SER A 70 11.95 -23.70 -4.36
N GLN A 71 11.25 -24.77 -4.76
CA GLN A 71 10.71 -25.76 -3.85
C GLN A 71 11.79 -26.34 -2.90
N GLY A 72 13.03 -26.49 -3.38
CA GLY A 72 14.14 -27.01 -2.59
C GLY A 72 14.53 -26.13 -1.41
N GLN A 73 14.43 -24.81 -1.56
CA GLN A 73 14.77 -23.83 -0.51
C GLN A 73 13.76 -23.86 0.64
N VAL A 74 12.47 -24.01 0.34
CA VAL A 74 11.42 -23.99 1.35
C VAL A 74 11.13 -25.36 1.98
N LYS A 75 11.57 -26.44 1.36
CA LYS A 75 11.26 -27.83 1.80
C LYS A 75 11.63 -28.11 3.25
N ASN A 76 12.77 -27.58 3.67
CA ASN A 76 13.29 -27.79 5.03
C ASN A 76 13.15 -26.56 5.92
N ALA A 77 12.47 -25.51 5.43
CA ALA A 77 12.17 -24.32 6.19
C ALA A 77 11.13 -24.62 7.29
N PRO A 78 11.06 -23.83 8.35
CA PRO A 78 10.01 -23.95 9.35
C PRO A 78 8.63 -23.68 8.74
N GLN A 79 7.59 -24.23 9.35
CA GLN A 79 6.21 -23.84 9.05
C GLN A 79 5.92 -22.47 9.63
N PHE A 80 4.94 -21.74 9.07
CA PHE A 80 4.58 -20.41 9.53
C PHE A 80 4.24 -20.37 11.03
N SER A 81 3.50 -21.35 11.52
CA SER A 81 3.16 -21.48 12.94
C SER A 81 4.36 -21.55 13.89
N SER A 82 5.53 -21.97 13.38
CA SER A 82 6.76 -22.03 14.19
C SER A 82 7.50 -20.70 14.25
N ILE A 83 7.23 -19.77 13.34
CA ILE A 83 7.89 -18.46 13.25
C ILE A 83 6.95 -17.30 13.61
N SER A 84 5.65 -17.56 13.77
CA SER A 84 4.63 -16.54 14.04
C SER A 84 4.94 -15.74 15.31
N ASP A 85 5.39 -16.41 16.38
CA ASP A 85 5.77 -15.75 17.64
C ASP A 85 7.03 -14.89 17.47
N GLU A 86 8.02 -15.36 16.70
CA GLU A 86 9.21 -14.58 16.38
C GLU A 86 8.86 -13.31 15.59
N LEU A 87 8.04 -13.45 14.56
CA LEU A 87 7.55 -12.29 13.78
C LEU A 87 6.73 -11.34 14.64
N SER A 88 5.83 -11.86 15.48
CA SER A 88 5.02 -11.04 16.40
C SER A 88 5.90 -10.26 17.38
N ASN A 89 6.91 -10.90 17.95
CA ASN A 89 7.86 -10.27 18.86
C ASN A 89 8.74 -9.23 18.14
N PHE A 90 9.17 -9.53 16.91
CA PHE A 90 9.93 -8.60 16.08
C PHE A 90 9.12 -7.32 15.78
N VAL A 91 7.86 -7.48 15.40
CA VAL A 91 6.96 -6.35 15.12
C VAL A 91 6.62 -5.59 16.41
N GLY A 92 6.34 -6.29 17.50
CA GLY A 92 5.97 -5.69 18.78
C GLY A 92 4.75 -4.77 18.65
N ASN A 93 4.87 -3.55 19.18
CA ASN A 93 3.81 -2.53 19.12
C ASN A 93 4.12 -1.42 18.10
N ASP A 94 5.18 -1.55 17.31
CA ASP A 94 5.62 -0.52 16.38
C ASP A 94 4.68 -0.45 15.16
N PRO A 95 4.48 0.73 14.56
CA PRO A 95 3.71 0.87 13.32
C PRO A 95 4.30 0.04 12.18
N ILE A 96 3.42 -0.60 11.41
CA ILE A 96 3.78 -1.40 10.23
C ILE A 96 3.64 -0.55 8.98
N ILE A 97 4.61 -0.67 8.10
CA ILE A 97 4.62 -0.07 6.77
C ILE A 97 4.67 -1.19 5.75
N GLY A 98 3.93 -1.06 4.68
CA GLY A 98 4.00 -1.98 3.54
C GLY A 98 3.58 -1.29 2.26
N HIS A 99 3.66 -2.02 1.18
CA HIS A 99 3.14 -1.61 -0.12
C HIS A 99 1.94 -2.48 -0.48
N ASN A 100 0.73 -1.93 -0.41
CA ASN A 100 -0.54 -2.68 -0.36
C ASN A 100 -0.61 -3.61 0.86
N ILE A 101 -0.17 -3.14 2.01
CA ILE A 101 0.04 -3.93 3.24
C ILE A 101 -1.19 -4.73 3.69
N GLN A 102 -2.38 -4.32 3.33
CA GLN A 102 -3.60 -5.06 3.67
C GLN A 102 -3.63 -6.46 3.05
N PHE A 103 -2.92 -6.66 1.95
CA PHE A 103 -2.80 -7.96 1.31
C PHE A 103 -1.97 -8.91 2.18
N ASP A 104 -0.78 -8.49 2.61
CA ASP A 104 0.10 -9.26 3.49
C ASP A 104 -0.56 -9.59 4.82
N LEU A 105 -1.21 -8.59 5.42
CA LEU A 105 -1.88 -8.77 6.72
C LEU A 105 -3.04 -9.77 6.64
N ARG A 106 -3.75 -9.87 5.52
CA ARG A 106 -4.76 -10.92 5.32
C ARG A 106 -4.14 -12.31 5.28
N PHE A 107 -2.97 -12.46 4.65
CA PHE A 107 -2.22 -13.72 4.68
C PHE A 107 -1.77 -14.08 6.08
N LEU A 108 -1.22 -13.13 6.83
CA LEU A 108 -0.85 -13.38 8.24
C LEU A 108 -2.06 -13.80 9.07
N ASP A 109 -3.19 -13.12 8.93
CA ASP A 109 -4.42 -13.40 9.67
C ASP A 109 -4.97 -14.80 9.34
N SER A 110 -5.03 -15.18 8.07
CA SER A 110 -5.46 -16.51 7.63
C SER A 110 -4.54 -17.64 8.10
N HIS A 111 -3.26 -17.31 8.40
CA HIS A 111 -2.29 -18.24 8.95
C HIS A 111 -2.15 -18.14 10.49
N GLY A 112 -3.08 -17.45 11.16
CA GLY A 112 -3.21 -17.41 12.62
C GLY A 112 -2.41 -16.30 13.31
N LEU A 113 -1.90 -15.29 12.59
CA LEU A 113 -1.21 -14.15 13.17
C LEU A 113 -1.93 -12.83 12.81
N SER A 114 -2.69 -12.29 13.76
CA SER A 114 -3.36 -11.00 13.60
C SER A 114 -2.52 -9.87 14.21
N LEU A 115 -2.03 -8.96 13.38
CA LEU A 115 -1.28 -7.79 13.79
C LEU A 115 -2.21 -6.56 13.87
N LEU A 116 -2.43 -6.04 15.08
CA LEU A 116 -3.34 -4.91 15.36
C LEU A 116 -2.65 -3.54 15.35
N ASN A 117 -1.39 -3.51 14.97
CA ASN A 117 -0.55 -2.30 14.91
C ASN A 117 -1.15 -1.23 13.99
N THR A 118 -0.78 0.03 14.23
CA THR A 118 -1.02 1.11 13.25
C THR A 118 -0.34 0.76 11.92
N LYS A 119 -1.01 1.02 10.80
CA LYS A 119 -0.55 0.63 9.47
C LYS A 119 -0.45 1.85 8.57
N TYR A 120 0.63 1.92 7.81
CA TYR A 120 0.84 2.93 6.80
C TYR A 120 1.16 2.27 5.47
N ASP A 121 0.41 2.63 4.45
CA ASP A 121 0.56 2.08 3.11
C ASP A 121 1.30 3.07 2.21
N THR A 122 2.39 2.64 1.60
CA THR A 122 3.16 3.48 0.68
C THR A 122 2.41 3.74 -0.63
N TRP A 123 1.49 2.87 -1.03
CA TRP A 123 0.60 3.12 -2.16
C TRP A 123 -0.33 4.31 -1.88
N ASP A 124 -0.95 4.34 -0.69
CA ASP A 124 -1.81 5.45 -0.25
C ASP A 124 -1.02 6.77 -0.20
N LEU A 125 0.17 6.74 0.44
CA LEU A 125 1.04 7.92 0.52
C LEU A 125 1.44 8.42 -0.87
N ALA A 126 1.83 7.52 -1.77
CA ALA A 126 2.22 7.89 -3.12
C ALA A 126 1.05 8.49 -3.90
N SER A 127 -0.16 7.95 -3.77
CA SER A 127 -1.35 8.48 -4.44
C SER A 127 -1.70 9.92 -4.02
N ILE A 128 -1.34 10.32 -2.78
CA ILE A 128 -1.54 11.68 -2.27
C ILE A 128 -0.42 12.62 -2.70
N PHE A 129 0.84 12.19 -2.54
CA PHE A 129 1.99 13.08 -2.70
C PHE A 129 2.64 13.02 -4.09
N LEU A 130 2.18 12.11 -4.95
CA LEU A 130 2.60 11.94 -6.34
C LEU A 130 1.39 11.75 -7.27
N PRO A 131 0.38 12.65 -7.28
CA PRO A 131 -0.88 12.42 -7.99
C PRO A 131 -0.73 12.34 -9.51
N ASP A 132 0.37 12.85 -10.07
CA ASP A 132 0.58 12.97 -11.51
C ASP A 132 1.35 11.80 -12.12
N ILE A 133 1.72 10.77 -11.34
CA ILE A 133 2.43 9.60 -11.88
C ILE A 133 1.43 8.56 -12.42
N PRO A 134 1.80 7.83 -13.47
CA PRO A 134 0.89 6.89 -14.14
C PRO A 134 0.67 5.58 -13.37
N GLU A 135 1.55 5.24 -12.43
CA GLU A 135 1.56 3.93 -11.76
C GLU A 135 2.13 4.04 -10.34
N TYR A 136 1.59 3.22 -9.43
CA TYR A 136 1.99 3.20 -8.03
C TYR A 136 2.56 1.83 -7.60
N SER A 137 3.01 0.98 -8.51
CA SER A 137 3.71 -0.26 -8.12
C SER A 137 5.03 0.06 -7.41
N LEU A 138 5.46 -0.83 -6.51
CA LEU A 138 6.73 -0.66 -5.79
C LEU A 138 7.90 -0.49 -6.75
N ALA A 139 7.94 -1.30 -7.82
CA ALA A 139 8.98 -1.23 -8.85
C ALA A 139 8.99 0.13 -9.58
N TYR A 140 7.81 0.71 -9.85
CA TYR A 140 7.74 2.04 -10.44
C TYR A 140 8.18 3.13 -9.46
N LEU A 141 7.68 3.07 -8.21
CA LEU A 141 8.00 4.06 -7.19
C LEU A 141 9.49 4.08 -6.84
N THR A 142 10.13 2.92 -6.73
CA THR A 142 11.58 2.84 -6.48
C THR A 142 12.38 3.51 -7.56
N LYS A 143 12.02 3.26 -8.83
CA LYS A 143 12.65 3.91 -9.98
C LYS A 143 12.38 5.41 -10.03
N TYR A 144 11.13 5.82 -9.79
CA TYR A 144 10.72 7.24 -9.83
C TYR A 144 11.37 8.08 -8.73
N LEU A 145 11.51 7.50 -7.54
CA LEU A 145 12.11 8.15 -6.36
C LEU A 145 13.63 7.94 -6.28
N GLU A 146 14.21 7.23 -7.26
CA GLU A 146 15.65 6.92 -7.32
C GLU A 146 16.18 6.21 -6.06
N VAL A 147 15.36 5.33 -5.49
CA VAL A 147 15.74 4.51 -4.32
C VAL A 147 16.17 3.11 -4.75
N GLY A 148 17.00 2.47 -3.90
CA GLY A 148 17.50 1.13 -4.19
C GLY A 148 16.43 0.06 -4.16
N HIS A 149 16.50 -0.90 -5.09
CA HIS A 149 15.69 -2.10 -5.07
C HIS A 149 16.54 -3.23 -5.70
N ILE A 150 17.17 -4.04 -4.83
CA ILE A 150 18.26 -4.94 -5.25
C ILE A 150 17.70 -6.17 -5.96
N SER A 151 16.77 -6.88 -5.33
CA SER A 151 16.20 -8.13 -5.83
C SER A 151 14.68 -8.11 -5.71
N PRO A 152 13.96 -7.50 -6.67
CA PRO A 152 12.50 -7.52 -6.68
C PRO A 152 11.95 -8.94 -6.52
N HIS A 153 10.83 -9.05 -5.82
CA HIS A 153 10.19 -10.31 -5.47
C HIS A 153 11.02 -11.18 -4.52
N ARG A 154 11.69 -10.52 -3.57
CA ARG A 154 12.28 -11.12 -2.39
C ARG A 154 11.82 -10.31 -1.19
N ALA A 155 11.13 -10.96 -0.26
CA ALA A 155 10.42 -10.29 0.81
C ALA A 155 11.27 -9.28 1.61
N LEU A 156 12.53 -9.59 1.93
CA LEU A 156 13.39 -8.64 2.65
C LEU A 156 13.80 -7.45 1.77
N ASP A 157 14.11 -7.68 0.50
CA ASP A 157 14.51 -6.61 -0.43
C ASP A 157 13.31 -5.70 -0.75
N ASP A 158 12.09 -6.25 -0.86
CA ASP A 158 10.86 -5.50 -1.09
C ASP A 158 10.45 -4.72 0.18
N ALA A 159 10.62 -5.29 1.37
CA ALA A 159 10.45 -4.58 2.64
C ALA A 159 11.45 -3.41 2.78
N ASP A 160 12.73 -3.59 2.41
CA ASP A 160 13.72 -2.50 2.47
C ASP A 160 13.45 -1.42 1.40
N ALA A 161 13.07 -1.81 0.19
CA ALA A 161 12.64 -0.88 -0.85
C ALA A 161 11.40 -0.07 -0.42
N THR A 162 10.43 -0.73 0.22
CA THR A 162 9.23 -0.08 0.80
C THR A 162 9.60 0.93 1.89
N ARG A 163 10.57 0.61 2.75
CA ARG A 163 11.12 1.55 3.74
C ARG A 163 11.70 2.81 3.07
N GLU A 164 12.51 2.65 2.04
CA GLU A 164 13.11 3.78 1.32
C GLU A 164 12.05 4.64 0.60
N VAL A 165 11.07 4.01 -0.04
CA VAL A 165 9.92 4.69 -0.64
C VAL A 165 9.15 5.47 0.44
N PHE A 166 8.86 4.86 1.59
CA PHE A 166 8.19 5.52 2.70
C PHE A 166 8.95 6.77 3.17
N LEU A 167 10.26 6.67 3.40
CA LEU A 167 11.09 7.79 3.83
C LEU A 167 11.08 8.94 2.81
N SER A 168 11.14 8.60 1.52
CA SER A 168 11.09 9.58 0.43
C SER A 168 9.73 10.29 0.36
N LEU A 169 8.62 9.57 0.57
CA LEU A 169 7.27 10.12 0.60
C LEU A 169 7.03 10.98 1.83
N VAL A 170 7.52 10.58 3.01
CA VAL A 170 7.47 11.36 4.25
C VAL A 170 8.26 12.67 4.10
N LYS A 171 9.44 12.62 3.50
CA LYS A 171 10.22 13.82 3.19
C LYS A 171 9.43 14.75 2.27
N ARG A 172 8.84 14.23 1.19
CA ARG A 172 8.02 15.02 0.27
C ARG A 172 6.80 15.63 0.96
N ALA A 173 6.13 14.90 1.86
CA ALA A 173 5.04 15.41 2.68
C ALA A 173 5.50 16.56 3.61
N SER A 174 6.74 16.51 4.08
CA SER A 174 7.33 17.59 4.89
C SER A 174 7.70 18.82 4.09
N ASP A 175 7.84 18.71 2.76
CA ASP A 175 8.24 19.80 1.88
C ASP A 175 7.03 20.53 1.25
N ILE A 176 5.78 20.03 1.41
CA ILE A 176 4.59 20.70 0.88
C ILE A 176 4.18 21.91 1.74
N ASP A 177 3.36 22.77 1.16
CA ASP A 177 2.80 23.94 1.87
C ASP A 177 2.10 23.52 3.17
N PRO A 178 2.42 24.17 4.32
CA PRO A 178 1.84 23.80 5.61
C PRO A 178 0.31 23.88 5.66
N GLY A 179 -0.30 24.82 4.93
CA GLY A 179 -1.75 24.95 4.86
C GLY A 179 -2.39 23.82 4.09
N LEU A 180 -1.76 23.38 2.97
CA LEU A 180 -2.21 22.21 2.22
C LEU A 180 -2.08 20.94 3.08
N LEU A 181 -0.97 20.79 3.80
CA LEU A 181 -0.79 19.66 4.72
C LEU A 181 -1.87 19.67 5.82
N ALA A 182 -2.14 20.82 6.44
CA ALA A 182 -3.19 20.95 7.45
C ALA A 182 -4.58 20.58 6.88
N TYR A 183 -4.85 20.94 5.64
CA TYR A 183 -6.10 20.57 4.95
C TYR A 183 -6.21 19.06 4.73
N ILE A 184 -5.14 18.41 4.26
CA ILE A 184 -5.07 16.95 4.09
C ILE A 184 -5.27 16.24 5.43
N ILE A 185 -4.59 16.70 6.50
CA ILE A 185 -4.76 16.18 7.87
C ILE A 185 -6.22 16.33 8.32
N GLY A 186 -6.84 17.47 8.04
CA GLY A 186 -8.24 17.72 8.37
C GLY A 186 -9.22 16.74 7.71
N ILE A 187 -8.99 16.40 6.43
CA ILE A 187 -9.75 15.37 5.72
C ILE A 187 -9.50 13.99 6.33
N ALA A 188 -8.23 13.64 6.52
CA ALA A 188 -7.82 12.35 7.07
C ALA A 188 -8.42 12.10 8.47
N ASN A 189 -8.45 13.12 9.34
CA ASN A 189 -9.09 13.05 10.65
C ASN A 189 -10.61 12.83 10.55
N LYS A 190 -11.30 13.55 9.66
CA LYS A 190 -12.75 13.37 9.44
C LYS A 190 -13.09 11.96 8.95
N SER A 191 -12.21 11.37 8.15
CA SER A 191 -12.36 10.02 7.61
C SER A 191 -11.87 8.94 8.60
N GLN A 192 -11.38 9.32 9.78
CA GLN A 192 -10.73 8.41 10.75
C GLN A 192 -9.58 7.60 10.13
N TRP A 193 -8.90 8.16 9.17
CA TRP A 193 -7.81 7.51 8.47
C TRP A 193 -6.53 7.53 9.33
N GLN A 194 -5.89 6.39 9.52
CA GLN A 194 -4.69 6.26 10.37
C GLN A 194 -3.53 7.16 9.91
N LEU A 195 -3.49 7.49 8.63
CA LEU A 195 -2.51 8.39 8.04
C LEU A 195 -2.53 9.80 8.68
N ALA A 196 -3.67 10.25 9.22
CA ALA A 196 -3.76 11.52 9.94
C ALA A 196 -2.74 11.61 11.07
N THR A 197 -2.53 10.52 11.82
CA THR A 197 -1.57 10.47 12.94
C THR A 197 -0.12 10.63 12.44
N LEU A 198 0.22 10.01 11.31
CA LEU A 198 1.52 10.15 10.67
C LEU A 198 1.76 11.59 10.22
N LEU A 199 0.83 12.14 9.43
CA LEU A 199 0.96 13.48 8.87
C LEU A 199 0.98 14.57 9.94
N SER A 200 0.18 14.42 11.03
CA SER A 200 0.17 15.35 12.17
C SER A 200 1.49 15.36 12.95
N SER A 201 2.34 14.34 12.81
CA SER A 201 3.65 14.28 13.45
C SER A 201 4.80 14.88 12.62
N LEU A 202 4.49 15.38 11.41
CA LEU A 202 5.48 16.05 10.56
C LEU A 202 5.84 17.44 11.11
N PRO A 203 7.09 17.91 10.93
CA PRO A 203 7.54 19.18 11.46
C PRO A 203 6.76 20.40 10.98
N ASN A 204 6.22 20.32 9.75
CA ASN A 204 5.46 21.40 9.12
C ASN A 204 3.94 21.25 9.31
N ALA A 205 3.48 20.28 10.11
CA ALA A 205 2.05 20.01 10.30
C ALA A 205 1.26 21.13 11.00
N GLY A 206 1.89 22.25 11.31
CA GLY A 206 1.26 23.43 11.93
C GLY A 206 0.63 23.13 13.30
N THR A 207 0.69 24.04 14.24
CA THR A 207 -0.12 23.95 15.47
C THR A 207 -1.59 24.09 15.09
N GLN A 208 -2.45 23.22 15.60
CA GLN A 208 -3.90 23.14 15.36
C GLN A 208 -4.70 24.43 15.65
N ASP A 209 -4.04 25.53 16.03
CA ASP A 209 -4.67 26.81 16.40
C ASP A 209 -4.91 27.79 15.23
N GLN A 210 -4.54 27.42 14.01
CA GLN A 210 -4.99 28.19 12.85
C GLN A 210 -6.33 27.61 12.38
N PRO A 211 -7.45 28.37 12.49
CA PRO A 211 -8.71 27.90 11.96
C PRO A 211 -8.55 27.66 10.46
N VAL A 212 -8.91 26.46 10.00
CA VAL A 212 -9.00 26.03 8.58
C VAL A 212 -9.86 26.99 7.73
N SER A 213 -10.34 28.07 8.32
CA SER A 213 -11.22 29.08 7.71
C SER A 213 -10.54 30.05 6.74
N THR A 214 -9.22 29.98 6.52
CA THR A 214 -8.53 30.91 5.62
C THR A 214 -7.97 30.27 4.34
N PHE A 215 -8.03 28.97 4.16
CA PHE A 215 -8.06 28.43 2.81
C PHE A 215 -9.47 28.57 2.25
N GLY A 216 -9.91 29.82 2.16
CA GLY A 216 -10.92 30.12 1.18
C GLY A 216 -10.36 29.66 -0.16
N LEU A 217 -11.16 28.95 -0.94
CA LEU A 217 -10.95 28.64 -2.34
C LEU A 217 -10.56 29.89 -3.20
N ASN A 218 -10.31 31.01 -2.57
CA ASN A 218 -9.91 32.30 -3.12
C ASN A 218 -8.48 32.32 -3.69
N GLY A 219 -7.67 31.29 -3.46
CA GLY A 219 -6.35 31.14 -4.09
C GLY A 219 -6.31 30.06 -5.17
N LEU A 220 -7.26 29.14 -5.18
CA LEU A 220 -7.50 28.27 -6.32
C LEU A 220 -8.48 29.00 -7.22
N ASP A 221 -7.97 29.54 -8.31
CA ASP A 221 -8.81 30.09 -9.38
C ASP A 221 -9.63 28.92 -9.97
N ILE A 222 -10.84 28.75 -9.41
CA ILE A 222 -11.78 27.71 -9.86
C ILE A 222 -12.12 27.92 -11.33
N ASP A 223 -12.07 29.16 -11.81
CA ASP A 223 -12.24 29.46 -13.23
C ASP A 223 -11.03 28.98 -14.04
N TYR A 224 -9.81 29.06 -13.50
CA TYR A 224 -8.62 28.49 -14.13
C TYR A 224 -8.67 26.96 -14.17
N LEU A 225 -9.11 26.29 -13.11
CA LEU A 225 -9.29 24.84 -13.08
C LEU A 225 -10.46 24.40 -13.99
N SER A 226 -11.56 25.16 -14.01
CA SER A 226 -12.72 24.85 -14.86
C SER A 226 -12.42 25.02 -16.36
N THR A 227 -11.49 25.89 -16.72
CA THR A 227 -11.05 26.06 -18.13
C THR A 227 -10.09 24.98 -18.59
N ARG A 228 -9.30 24.36 -17.68
CA ARG A 228 -8.38 23.26 -18.02
C ARG A 228 -9.00 21.87 -17.95
N ILE A 229 -9.93 21.65 -17.04
CA ILE A 229 -10.56 20.34 -16.84
C ILE A 229 -11.83 20.18 -17.69
N GLY A 230 -12.30 21.27 -18.35
CA GLY A 230 -13.63 21.32 -18.94
C GLY A 230 -14.68 21.12 -17.84
N ARG A 231 -15.65 21.99 -17.67
CA ARG A 231 -16.76 21.68 -16.73
C ARG A 231 -17.30 20.32 -17.10
N PRO A 232 -17.23 19.30 -16.21
CA PRO A 232 -17.98 18.10 -16.47
C PRO A 232 -19.43 18.57 -16.60
N GLU A 233 -20.00 18.45 -17.80
CA GLU A 233 -21.43 18.60 -17.92
C GLU A 233 -22.02 17.71 -16.84
N ARG A 234 -22.76 18.30 -15.91
CA ARG A 234 -23.60 17.54 -14.99
C ARG A 234 -24.59 16.79 -15.86
N ARG A 235 -24.18 15.64 -16.38
CA ARG A 235 -25.15 14.66 -16.84
C ARG A 235 -26.03 14.41 -15.64
N LYS A 236 -27.27 14.90 -15.73
CA LYS A 236 -28.31 14.45 -14.83
C LYS A 236 -28.30 12.93 -14.91
N MET A 237 -27.72 12.29 -13.89
CA MET A 237 -27.87 10.86 -13.72
C MET A 237 -29.29 10.64 -13.21
N ASP A 238 -30.25 10.74 -14.14
CA ASP A 238 -31.64 10.32 -13.95
C ASP A 238 -31.79 8.83 -14.30
N VAL A 239 -30.79 8.02 -13.94
CA VAL A 239 -30.93 6.56 -14.00
C VAL A 239 -30.67 6.03 -12.61
N ALA A 240 -31.74 5.69 -11.92
CA ALA A 240 -31.67 4.78 -10.80
C ALA A 240 -30.94 3.51 -11.29
N LEU A 241 -29.69 3.31 -10.88
CA LEU A 241 -28.93 2.07 -11.08
C LEU A 241 -29.58 0.96 -10.24
N THR A 242 -30.78 0.51 -10.68
CA THR A 242 -31.55 -0.48 -9.92
C THR A 242 -31.20 -1.92 -10.26
N HIS A 243 -30.58 -2.19 -11.42
CA HIS A 243 -30.09 -3.53 -11.74
C HIS A 243 -28.98 -3.48 -12.81
N PHE A 244 -27.81 -4.01 -12.49
CA PHE A 244 -26.85 -4.43 -13.49
C PHE A 244 -27.40 -5.70 -14.17
N ASP A 245 -27.70 -5.61 -15.46
CA ASP A 245 -28.04 -6.78 -16.26
C ASP A 245 -26.74 -7.55 -16.56
N THR A 246 -26.45 -8.54 -15.73
CA THR A 246 -25.26 -9.39 -15.84
C THR A 246 -25.18 -10.11 -17.20
N ASN A 247 -26.32 -10.40 -17.85
CA ASN A 247 -26.34 -11.01 -19.17
C ASN A 247 -25.85 -10.04 -20.25
N LYS A 248 -26.18 -8.75 -20.14
CA LYS A 248 -25.68 -7.75 -21.07
C LYS A 248 -24.17 -7.52 -20.92
N ILE A 249 -23.66 -7.53 -19.67
CA ILE A 249 -22.22 -7.42 -19.42
C ILE A 249 -21.50 -8.66 -19.98
N ALA A 250 -22.02 -9.86 -19.73
CA ALA A 250 -21.46 -11.09 -20.30
C ALA A 250 -21.40 -11.03 -21.83
N THR A 251 -22.46 -10.58 -22.49
CA THR A 251 -22.50 -10.43 -23.97
C THR A 251 -21.48 -9.41 -24.49
N LEU A 252 -21.16 -8.36 -23.72
CA LEU A 252 -20.14 -7.38 -24.10
C LEU A 252 -18.72 -7.96 -24.03
N LEU A 253 -18.48 -8.85 -23.05
CA LEU A 253 -17.20 -9.48 -22.76
C LEU A 253 -16.99 -10.81 -23.48
N ASP A 254 -18.02 -11.34 -24.16
CA ASP A 254 -18.00 -12.65 -24.82
C ASP A 254 -17.09 -12.65 -26.06
N ASN A 255 -16.63 -13.85 -26.42
CA ASN A 255 -15.84 -14.05 -27.65
C ASN A 255 -16.68 -13.67 -28.88
N GLY A 256 -16.20 -12.71 -29.65
CA GLY A 256 -16.98 -12.11 -30.73
C GLY A 256 -17.90 -10.96 -30.30
N GLY A 257 -17.88 -10.56 -29.03
CA GLY A 257 -18.66 -9.44 -28.52
C GLY A 257 -18.16 -8.07 -29.00
N PRO A 258 -18.96 -7.01 -28.78
CA PRO A 258 -18.66 -5.67 -29.28
C PRO A 258 -17.30 -5.11 -28.85
N LEU A 259 -16.77 -5.52 -27.69
CA LEU A 259 -15.48 -5.03 -27.18
C LEU A 259 -14.29 -5.59 -27.99
N GLN A 260 -14.42 -6.78 -28.55
CA GLN A 260 -13.37 -7.36 -29.39
C GLN A 260 -13.10 -6.54 -30.67
N GLY A 261 -14.12 -5.83 -31.16
CA GLY A 261 -13.96 -4.92 -32.32
C GLY A 261 -13.38 -3.54 -31.96
N VAL A 262 -13.34 -3.18 -30.69
CA VAL A 262 -12.88 -1.87 -30.20
C VAL A 262 -11.43 -1.93 -29.73
N PHE A 263 -11.02 -3.05 -29.13
CA PHE A 263 -9.67 -3.23 -28.57
C PHE A 263 -8.90 -4.28 -29.39
N SER A 264 -7.82 -3.88 -30.05
CA SER A 264 -6.98 -4.78 -30.88
C SER A 264 -6.35 -5.93 -30.11
N ASP A 265 -6.16 -5.74 -28.79
CA ASP A 265 -5.50 -6.70 -27.89
C ASP A 265 -6.49 -7.35 -26.93
N PHE A 266 -7.80 -7.35 -27.26
CA PHE A 266 -8.83 -7.97 -26.43
C PHE A 266 -8.65 -9.49 -26.43
N GLU A 267 -8.33 -10.05 -25.27
CA GLU A 267 -8.22 -11.49 -25.04
C GLU A 267 -9.43 -11.97 -24.25
N TYR A 268 -10.19 -12.89 -24.86
CA TYR A 268 -11.33 -13.52 -24.16
C TYR A 268 -10.81 -14.49 -23.08
N ARG A 269 -11.17 -14.25 -21.82
CA ARG A 269 -10.84 -15.12 -20.70
C ARG A 269 -12.13 -15.66 -20.08
N PRO A 270 -12.51 -16.92 -20.36
CA PRO A 270 -13.77 -17.50 -19.92
C PRO A 270 -13.93 -17.64 -18.40
N GLU A 271 -12.83 -17.44 -17.64
CA GLU A 271 -12.79 -17.55 -16.17
C GLU A 271 -12.99 -16.21 -15.45
N GLN A 272 -13.17 -15.11 -16.15
CA GLN A 272 -13.54 -13.80 -15.63
C GLN A 272 -15.03 -13.55 -15.78
#